data_445c5bae7588ffac3ab42449b1776124
#
_entry.id   445c5bae7588ffac3ab42449b1776124
#
_cell.length_a   1.000
_cell.length_b   1.000
_cell.length_c   1.000
_cell.angle_alpha   90.00
_cell.angle_beta   90.00
_cell.angle_gamma   90.00
#
_symmetry.space_group_name_H-M   'P 1'
#
loop_
_entity.id
_entity.type
_entity.pdbx_description
1 polymer ?
#
loop_
_entity_poly.entity_id
_entity_poly.type
_entity_poly.pdbx_seq_one_letter_code
_entity_poly.pdbx_strand_id
1 'polypeptide(L)'
;MAEKIHDLGSGFWNIRGEFRIGGVINIGTQCSLIKLESGKFIFLDSYKLTGEVRDKVMALTNDGQDVEAVLNVHPFHTVHCAQMAKDFPQAIFYGSTRHAKQVPEVEWSEDLVESTAVAERYPELEFSMSQGIDYIHANEMIHAGSLLAYHPASKSLHVDDTFMSPPSKLLEKMLPEVMLHPTTKKALEDAPNAGKEYCDWATQIAHDWDVRNFCAAHSYLVKFKQGEFEEALLKAVNKARPKLENA
;
A
#
# COMPACT_ATOMS: atom_id res chain seq x y z
N MET A 1 -18.56 1.54 -2.12
CA MET A 1 -18.49 2.83 -1.39
C MET A 1 -18.26 3.92 -2.43
N ALA A 2 -18.85 5.10 -2.28
CA ALA A 2 -18.49 6.20 -3.18
C ALA A 2 -17.01 6.53 -3.00
N GLU A 3 -16.36 6.92 -4.10
CA GLU A 3 -14.98 7.40 -4.12
C GLU A 3 -14.78 8.56 -3.13
N LYS A 4 -13.69 8.55 -2.38
CA LYS A 4 -13.41 9.56 -1.35
C LYS A 4 -11.93 9.88 -1.28
N ILE A 5 -11.62 11.14 -1.04
CA ILE A 5 -10.29 11.63 -0.72
C ILE A 5 -10.24 12.14 0.72
N HIS A 6 -9.34 11.59 1.52
CA HIS A 6 -9.11 11.93 2.91
C HIS A 6 -7.81 12.72 3.01
N ASP A 7 -7.90 13.97 3.47
CA ASP A 7 -6.72 14.76 3.85
C ASP A 7 -6.25 14.29 5.24
N LEU A 8 -5.02 13.80 5.31
CA LEU A 8 -4.42 13.27 6.53
C LEU A 8 -3.39 14.24 7.14
N GLY A 9 -3.26 15.43 6.55
CA GLY A 9 -2.31 16.46 6.96
C GLY A 9 -0.91 16.27 6.39
N SER A 10 -0.06 17.26 6.58
CA SER A 10 1.35 17.24 6.16
C SER A 10 1.57 16.84 4.70
N GLY A 11 0.64 17.18 3.81
CA GLY A 11 0.77 16.86 2.38
C GLY A 11 0.48 15.41 2.03
N PHE A 12 -0.27 14.67 2.82
CA PHE A 12 -0.68 13.30 2.53
C PHE A 12 -2.20 13.18 2.40
N TRP A 13 -2.66 12.67 1.26
CA TRP A 13 -4.06 12.36 0.98
C TRP A 13 -4.21 10.87 0.64
N ASN A 14 -5.14 10.19 1.32
CA ASN A 14 -5.51 8.83 0.95
C ASN A 14 -6.83 8.84 0.16
N ILE A 15 -6.82 8.23 -1.00
CA ILE A 15 -7.95 8.12 -1.92
C ILE A 15 -8.48 6.70 -1.83
N ARG A 16 -9.78 6.58 -1.52
CA ARG A 16 -10.48 5.30 -1.40
C ARG A 16 -11.47 5.16 -2.54
N GLY A 17 -11.42 4.06 -3.23
CA GLY A 17 -12.29 3.78 -4.37
C GLY A 17 -12.94 2.42 -4.34
N GLU A 18 -13.63 2.10 -5.44
CA GLU A 18 -14.29 0.81 -5.62
C GLU A 18 -13.40 -0.14 -6.41
N PHE A 19 -13.32 -1.37 -5.94
CA PHE A 19 -12.82 -2.49 -6.70
C PHE A 19 -13.76 -3.68 -6.52
N ARG A 20 -14.29 -4.24 -7.63
CA ARG A 20 -15.32 -5.27 -7.58
C ARG A 20 -14.80 -6.59 -8.13
N ILE A 21 -14.76 -7.61 -7.28
CA ILE A 21 -14.48 -8.99 -7.71
C ILE A 21 -15.73 -9.53 -8.41
N GLY A 22 -15.52 -10.04 -9.64
CA GLY A 22 -16.62 -10.57 -10.47
C GLY A 22 -17.73 -9.56 -10.76
N GLY A 23 -17.46 -8.25 -10.63
CA GLY A 23 -18.43 -7.18 -10.86
C GLY A 23 -19.47 -7.02 -9.74
N VAL A 24 -19.49 -7.89 -8.73
CA VAL A 24 -20.56 -7.95 -7.70
C VAL A 24 -20.06 -7.53 -6.33
N ILE A 25 -18.95 -8.10 -5.85
CA ILE A 25 -18.47 -7.89 -4.49
C ILE A 25 -17.47 -6.74 -4.49
N ASN A 26 -17.86 -5.58 -3.95
CA ASN A 26 -16.95 -4.45 -3.77
C ASN A 26 -16.07 -4.67 -2.55
N ILE A 27 -14.78 -4.91 -2.77
CA ILE A 27 -13.77 -5.04 -1.72
C ILE A 27 -13.00 -3.74 -1.47
N GLY A 28 -13.23 -2.72 -2.29
CA GLY A 28 -12.52 -1.45 -2.22
C GLY A 28 -11.10 -1.52 -2.79
N THR A 29 -10.53 -0.36 -3.01
CA THR A 29 -9.12 -0.14 -3.37
C THR A 29 -8.67 1.23 -2.88
N GLN A 30 -7.39 1.51 -3.01
CA GLN A 30 -6.81 2.80 -2.63
C GLN A 30 -5.72 3.25 -3.59
N CYS A 31 -5.40 4.52 -3.51
CA CYS A 31 -4.08 5.10 -3.78
C CYS A 31 -3.83 6.24 -2.79
N SER A 32 -2.59 6.67 -2.64
CA SER A 32 -2.28 7.86 -1.84
C SER A 32 -1.56 8.89 -2.68
N LEU A 33 -1.89 10.18 -2.48
CA LEU A 33 -1.21 11.32 -3.09
C LEU A 33 -0.36 12.00 -2.02
N ILE A 34 0.89 12.28 -2.33
CA ILE A 34 1.85 12.88 -1.40
C ILE A 34 2.48 14.09 -2.05
N LYS A 35 2.49 15.21 -1.32
CA LYS A 35 3.21 16.42 -1.71
C LYS A 35 4.62 16.35 -1.15
N LEU A 36 5.61 16.41 -2.04
CA LEU A 36 7.03 16.43 -1.70
C LEU A 36 7.47 17.83 -1.23
N GLU A 37 8.61 17.90 -0.56
CA GLU A 37 9.25 19.17 -0.18
C GLU A 37 9.58 20.06 -1.39
N SER A 38 9.83 19.47 -2.55
CA SER A 38 10.00 20.15 -3.84
C SER A 38 8.75 20.90 -4.32
N GLY A 39 7.59 20.63 -3.74
CA GLY A 39 6.28 21.10 -4.18
C GLY A 39 5.62 20.22 -5.23
N LYS A 40 6.33 19.23 -5.79
CA LYS A 40 5.77 18.21 -6.68
C LYS A 40 4.98 17.16 -5.89
N PHE A 41 4.33 16.26 -6.62
CA PHE A 41 3.50 15.22 -6.03
C PHE A 41 3.89 13.85 -6.56
N ILE A 42 3.73 12.85 -5.73
CA ILE A 42 3.80 11.44 -6.12
C ILE A 42 2.53 10.70 -5.71
N PHE A 43 2.22 9.64 -6.46
CA PHE A 43 1.21 8.67 -6.03
C PHE A 43 1.87 7.40 -5.50
N LEU A 44 1.27 6.83 -4.46
CA LEU A 44 1.45 5.43 -4.10
C LEU A 44 0.26 4.66 -4.66
N ASP A 45 0.53 3.69 -5.49
CA ASP A 45 -0.38 2.92 -6.33
C ASP A 45 -1.20 3.70 -7.36
N SER A 46 -1.60 2.97 -8.37
CA SER A 46 -2.43 3.46 -9.45
C SER A 46 -3.91 3.26 -9.13
N TYR A 47 -4.70 4.30 -9.37
CA TYR A 47 -6.16 4.22 -9.30
C TYR A 47 -6.80 5.11 -10.37
N LYS A 48 -7.86 4.64 -10.99
CA LYS A 48 -8.65 5.44 -11.94
C LYS A 48 -9.46 6.48 -11.18
N LEU A 49 -9.00 7.71 -11.16
CA LEU A 49 -9.70 8.84 -10.51
C LEU A 49 -10.94 9.23 -11.30
N THR A 50 -12.05 9.51 -10.61
CA THR A 50 -13.32 9.93 -11.23
C THR A 50 -13.99 11.07 -10.44
N GLY A 51 -14.94 11.78 -11.09
CA GLY A 51 -15.79 12.78 -10.47
C GLY A 51 -15.05 13.81 -9.60
N GLU A 52 -15.67 14.15 -8.47
CA GLU A 52 -15.15 15.17 -7.54
C GLU A 52 -13.75 14.86 -6.99
N VAL A 53 -13.39 13.57 -6.84
CA VAL A 53 -12.05 13.18 -6.37
C VAL A 53 -11.01 13.51 -7.44
N ARG A 54 -11.31 13.23 -8.72
CA ARG A 54 -10.45 13.61 -9.83
C ARG A 54 -10.27 15.12 -9.88
N ASP A 55 -11.37 15.88 -9.81
CA ASP A 55 -11.34 17.34 -9.87
C ASP A 55 -10.48 17.91 -8.73
N LYS A 56 -10.61 17.36 -7.53
CA LYS A 56 -9.79 17.78 -6.38
C LYS A 56 -8.31 17.47 -6.58
N VAL A 57 -7.97 16.29 -7.10
CA VAL A 57 -6.58 15.91 -7.40
C VAL A 57 -6.00 16.83 -8.47
N MET A 58 -6.73 17.10 -9.56
CA MET A 58 -6.28 18.00 -10.61
C MET A 58 -6.05 19.42 -10.09
N ALA A 59 -6.95 19.93 -9.24
CA ALA A 59 -6.76 21.23 -8.59
C ALA A 59 -5.52 21.29 -7.67
N LEU A 60 -5.20 20.21 -6.95
CA LEU A 60 -4.01 20.12 -6.09
C LEU A 60 -2.71 20.06 -6.91
N THR A 61 -2.74 19.41 -8.07
CA THR A 61 -1.55 19.03 -8.84
C THR A 61 -1.36 19.88 -10.12
N ASN A 62 -1.99 21.05 -10.20
CA ASN A 62 -1.92 21.94 -11.36
C ASN A 62 -2.30 21.19 -12.66
N ASP A 63 -3.52 20.67 -12.71
CA ASP A 63 -4.02 19.82 -13.79
C ASP A 63 -3.11 18.62 -14.10
N GLY A 64 -2.52 18.03 -13.05
CA GLY A 64 -1.62 16.89 -13.15
C GLY A 64 -0.17 17.23 -13.45
N GLN A 65 0.15 18.47 -13.88
CA GLN A 65 1.50 18.88 -14.32
C GLN A 65 2.56 18.77 -13.19
N ASP A 66 2.12 18.80 -11.94
CA ASP A 66 3.01 18.69 -10.81
C ASP A 66 3.12 17.27 -10.24
N VAL A 67 2.51 16.29 -10.90
CA VAL A 67 2.72 14.88 -10.58
C VAL A 67 4.03 14.41 -11.17
N GLU A 68 5.01 14.10 -10.31
CA GLU A 68 6.35 13.67 -10.70
C GLU A 68 6.42 12.17 -10.97
N ALA A 69 5.75 11.37 -10.12
CA ALA A 69 5.82 9.92 -10.23
C ALA A 69 4.59 9.20 -9.69
N VAL A 70 4.46 7.93 -10.11
CA VAL A 70 3.54 6.93 -9.57
C VAL A 70 4.36 5.70 -9.15
N LEU A 71 4.35 5.39 -7.86
CA LEU A 71 5.04 4.26 -7.25
C LEU A 71 4.02 3.13 -6.98
N ASN A 72 4.05 2.07 -7.80
CA ASN A 72 3.14 0.93 -7.63
C ASN A 72 3.78 -0.09 -6.70
N VAL A 73 3.42 -0.01 -5.42
CA VAL A 73 4.11 -0.72 -4.32
C VAL A 73 3.65 -2.16 -4.12
N HIS A 74 2.54 -2.58 -4.78
CA HIS A 74 2.05 -3.96 -4.71
C HIS A 74 2.05 -4.63 -6.09
N PRO A 75 2.80 -5.73 -6.31
CA PRO A 75 3.02 -6.34 -7.63
C PRO A 75 1.75 -6.79 -8.36
N PHE A 76 0.69 -7.09 -7.62
CA PHE A 76 -0.55 -7.61 -8.18
C PHE A 76 -1.62 -6.54 -8.44
N HIS A 77 -1.41 -5.29 -8.01
CA HIS A 77 -2.31 -4.16 -8.23
C HIS A 77 -2.06 -3.48 -9.59
N THR A 78 -2.38 -4.16 -10.69
CA THR A 78 -2.05 -3.72 -12.06
C THR A 78 -3.23 -3.10 -12.83
N VAL A 79 -4.46 -3.27 -12.35
CA VAL A 79 -5.69 -2.97 -13.11
C VAL A 79 -5.81 -1.51 -13.53
N HIS A 80 -5.27 -0.58 -12.76
CA HIS A 80 -5.43 0.84 -13.00
C HIS A 80 -4.19 1.53 -13.58
N CYS A 81 -3.06 0.81 -13.72
CA CYS A 81 -1.79 1.40 -14.15
C CYS A 81 -1.88 2.08 -15.53
N ALA A 82 -2.45 1.39 -16.52
CA ALA A 82 -2.59 1.92 -17.88
C ALA A 82 -3.49 3.18 -17.95
N GLN A 83 -4.53 3.25 -17.10
CA GLN A 83 -5.36 4.45 -17.05
C GLN A 83 -4.63 5.59 -16.34
N MET A 84 -3.92 5.29 -15.25
CA MET A 84 -3.13 6.29 -14.51
C MET A 84 -2.04 6.90 -15.39
N ALA A 85 -1.39 6.11 -16.23
CA ALA A 85 -0.39 6.59 -17.19
C ALA A 85 -0.99 7.51 -18.27
N LYS A 86 -2.24 7.29 -18.66
CA LYS A 86 -2.95 8.21 -19.56
C LYS A 86 -3.36 9.52 -18.88
N ASP A 87 -3.72 9.45 -17.61
CA ASP A 87 -4.14 10.64 -16.84
C ASP A 87 -2.94 11.52 -16.45
N PHE A 88 -1.73 10.92 -16.28
CA PHE A 88 -0.50 11.60 -15.89
C PHE A 88 0.68 11.20 -16.81
N PRO A 89 0.64 11.57 -18.09
CA PRO A 89 1.59 11.09 -19.09
C PRO A 89 3.02 11.60 -18.90
N GLN A 90 3.24 12.62 -18.06
CA GLN A 90 4.57 13.16 -17.75
C GLN A 90 5.17 12.51 -16.50
N ALA A 91 4.40 11.74 -15.73
CA ALA A 91 4.88 11.11 -14.51
C ALA A 91 5.77 9.90 -14.82
N ILE A 92 6.79 9.69 -13.98
CA ILE A 92 7.61 8.48 -14.03
C ILE A 92 6.83 7.36 -13.33
N PHE A 93 6.69 6.20 -13.99
CA PHE A 93 6.02 5.04 -13.43
C PHE A 93 7.06 4.05 -12.89
N TYR A 94 7.07 3.86 -11.58
CA TYR A 94 7.84 2.82 -10.91
C TYR A 94 6.94 1.62 -10.61
N GLY A 95 7.46 0.44 -10.84
CA GLY A 95 6.76 -0.82 -10.56
C GLY A 95 7.74 -1.95 -10.34
N SER A 96 7.24 -3.12 -9.98
CA SER A 96 8.00 -4.36 -9.93
C SER A 96 8.18 -4.97 -11.33
N THR A 97 9.00 -6.00 -11.45
CA THR A 97 9.14 -6.78 -12.69
C THR A 97 7.81 -7.34 -13.20
N ARG A 98 6.84 -7.62 -12.29
CA ARG A 98 5.52 -8.09 -12.67
C ARG A 98 4.69 -7.00 -13.35
N HIS A 99 4.77 -5.75 -12.90
CA HIS A 99 4.07 -4.62 -13.52
C HIS A 99 4.49 -4.46 -14.98
N ALA A 100 5.80 -4.44 -15.27
CA ALA A 100 6.32 -4.32 -16.63
C ALA A 100 5.86 -5.47 -17.55
N LYS A 101 5.72 -6.67 -16.99
CA LYS A 101 5.24 -7.85 -17.74
C LYS A 101 3.73 -7.81 -17.99
N GLN A 102 2.93 -7.37 -17.01
CA GLN A 102 1.47 -7.44 -17.06
C GLN A 102 0.83 -6.23 -17.75
N VAL A 103 1.50 -5.07 -17.71
CA VAL A 103 1.02 -3.81 -18.29
C VAL A 103 2.11 -3.20 -19.18
N PRO A 104 2.45 -3.87 -20.32
CA PRO A 104 3.55 -3.46 -21.20
C PRO A 104 3.27 -2.15 -21.95
N GLU A 105 2.04 -1.65 -21.95
CA GLU A 105 1.67 -0.37 -22.55
C GLU A 105 2.06 0.84 -21.70
N VAL A 106 2.47 0.65 -20.45
CA VAL A 106 3.02 1.70 -19.58
C VAL A 106 4.53 1.75 -19.75
N GLU A 107 5.08 2.95 -19.91
CA GLU A 107 6.51 3.19 -19.89
C GLU A 107 7.02 3.13 -18.45
N TRP A 108 7.52 1.97 -18.06
CA TRP A 108 8.05 1.74 -16.74
C TRP A 108 9.49 2.22 -16.61
N SER A 109 9.83 2.80 -15.44
CA SER A 109 11.22 3.09 -15.10
C SER A 109 12.08 1.82 -15.11
N GLU A 110 13.36 1.96 -15.44
CA GLU A 110 14.34 0.88 -15.28
C GLU A 110 14.59 0.55 -13.80
N ASP A 111 14.49 1.56 -12.92
CA ASP A 111 14.55 1.36 -11.48
C ASP A 111 13.24 0.72 -10.98
N LEU A 112 13.35 -0.42 -10.30
CA LEU A 112 12.21 -1.07 -9.67
C LEU A 112 11.75 -0.27 -8.45
N VAL A 113 10.45 -0.30 -8.16
CA VAL A 113 9.86 0.45 -7.02
C VAL A 113 10.49 0.08 -5.68
N GLU A 114 10.95 -1.17 -5.53
CA GLU A 114 11.62 -1.69 -4.35
C GLU A 114 13.13 -1.39 -4.28
N SER A 115 13.67 -0.66 -5.25
CA SER A 115 15.10 -0.37 -5.30
C SER A 115 15.52 0.73 -4.30
N THR A 116 16.77 0.69 -3.87
CA THR A 116 17.38 1.74 -3.05
C THR A 116 17.38 3.09 -3.76
N ALA A 117 17.51 3.11 -5.09
CA ALA A 117 17.49 4.33 -5.89
C ALA A 117 16.14 5.07 -5.74
N VAL A 118 15.01 4.35 -5.71
CA VAL A 118 13.69 4.94 -5.48
C VAL A 118 13.57 5.45 -4.04
N ALA A 119 14.04 4.68 -3.05
CA ALA A 119 14.01 5.11 -1.65
C ALA A 119 14.86 6.37 -1.41
N GLU A 120 16.04 6.46 -2.01
CA GLU A 120 16.91 7.65 -1.93
C GLU A 120 16.33 8.86 -2.64
N ARG A 121 15.53 8.65 -3.70
CA ARG A 121 14.88 9.72 -4.44
C ARG A 121 13.73 10.36 -3.69
N TYR A 122 13.02 9.60 -2.85
CA TYR A 122 11.86 10.05 -2.08
C TYR A 122 12.07 9.91 -0.58
N PRO A 123 13.01 10.69 -0.01
CA PRO A 123 13.41 10.58 1.40
C PRO A 123 12.32 11.01 2.40
N GLU A 124 11.23 11.63 1.91
CA GLU A 124 10.05 11.94 2.71
C GLU A 124 9.28 10.66 3.12
N LEU A 125 9.58 9.53 2.46
CA LEU A 125 9.00 8.23 2.75
C LEU A 125 10.04 7.26 3.30
N GLU A 126 9.62 6.48 4.27
CA GLU A 126 10.34 5.29 4.72
C GLU A 126 9.70 4.06 4.08
N PHE A 127 10.50 3.29 3.36
CA PHE A 127 10.04 2.06 2.72
C PHE A 127 10.50 0.83 3.48
N SER A 128 9.66 -0.19 3.54
CA SER A 128 10.02 -1.49 4.08
C SER A 128 9.42 -2.62 3.25
N MET A 129 10.29 -3.45 2.70
CA MET A 129 9.89 -4.69 2.01
C MET A 129 9.53 -5.75 3.04
N SER A 130 8.39 -6.42 2.85
CA SER A 130 8.02 -7.57 3.66
C SER A 130 9.07 -8.68 3.57
N GLN A 131 9.54 -9.19 4.72
CA GLN A 131 10.59 -10.20 4.79
C GLN A 131 10.00 -11.59 5.08
N GLY A 132 10.70 -12.64 4.65
CA GLY A 132 10.28 -14.02 4.85
C GLY A 132 9.05 -14.46 4.06
N ILE A 133 8.55 -13.60 3.15
CA ILE A 133 7.47 -13.93 2.23
C ILE A 133 7.80 -13.50 0.81
N ASP A 134 7.34 -14.27 -0.16
CA ASP A 134 7.51 -13.95 -1.57
C ASP A 134 6.82 -12.63 -1.93
N TYR A 135 7.58 -11.67 -2.43
CA TYR A 135 7.04 -10.42 -2.96
C TYR A 135 6.21 -10.68 -4.23
N ILE A 136 6.70 -11.55 -5.11
CA ILE A 136 6.00 -11.99 -6.32
C ILE A 136 5.90 -13.51 -6.29
N HIS A 137 4.85 -14.03 -5.66
CA HIS A 137 4.61 -15.45 -5.56
C HIS A 137 4.19 -16.05 -6.93
N ALA A 138 4.64 -17.28 -7.24
CA ALA A 138 4.34 -17.95 -8.52
C ALA A 138 2.84 -18.22 -8.73
N ASN A 139 2.10 -18.45 -7.64
CA ASN A 139 0.65 -18.58 -7.66
C ASN A 139 0.02 -17.19 -7.42
N GLU A 140 -0.62 -16.62 -8.44
CA GLU A 140 -1.25 -15.28 -8.39
C GLU A 140 -2.39 -15.14 -7.35
N MET A 141 -2.92 -16.23 -6.83
CA MET A 141 -3.88 -16.22 -5.73
C MET A 141 -3.24 -16.00 -4.35
N ILE A 142 -1.91 -15.95 -4.30
CA ILE A 142 -1.12 -15.74 -3.09
C ILE A 142 -0.33 -14.45 -3.29
N HIS A 143 -0.74 -13.37 -2.64
CA HIS A 143 -0.23 -12.02 -2.86
C HIS A 143 -0.18 -11.20 -1.56
N ALA A 144 0.39 -11.79 -0.50
CA ALA A 144 0.53 -11.12 0.80
C ALA A 144 1.78 -10.22 0.93
N GLY A 145 2.68 -10.27 -0.07
CA GLY A 145 3.90 -9.45 -0.07
C GLY A 145 3.66 -8.08 -0.70
N SER A 146 4.07 -7.01 -0.03
CA SER A 146 4.07 -5.65 -0.58
C SER A 146 5.26 -4.84 -0.06
N LEU A 147 5.58 -3.77 -0.77
CA LEU A 147 6.46 -2.71 -0.26
C LEU A 147 5.60 -1.76 0.58
N LEU A 148 5.88 -1.65 1.86
CA LEU A 148 5.21 -0.69 2.74
C LEU A 148 5.81 0.69 2.54
N ALA A 149 4.97 1.73 2.58
CA ALA A 149 5.42 3.12 2.51
C ALA A 149 4.85 3.92 3.70
N TYR A 150 5.73 4.36 4.59
CA TYR A 150 5.38 5.19 5.74
C TYR A 150 5.80 6.63 5.48
N HIS A 151 4.89 7.58 5.75
CA HIS A 151 5.15 9.01 5.67
C HIS A 151 5.23 9.59 7.09
N PRO A 152 6.43 9.83 7.63
CA PRO A 152 6.64 10.24 9.02
C PRO A 152 5.93 11.54 9.39
N ALA A 153 5.92 12.53 8.48
CA ALA A 153 5.35 13.84 8.74
C ALA A 153 3.83 13.81 9.00
N SER A 154 3.07 12.92 8.34
CA SER A 154 1.64 12.71 8.60
C SER A 154 1.35 11.50 9.46
N LYS A 155 2.38 10.69 9.79
CA LYS A 155 2.25 9.41 10.49
C LYS A 155 1.29 8.45 9.79
N SER A 156 1.36 8.44 8.45
CA SER A 156 0.48 7.64 7.59
C SER A 156 1.23 6.46 7.00
N LEU A 157 0.69 5.27 7.18
CA LEU A 157 1.18 4.04 6.56
C LEU A 157 0.27 3.68 5.40
N HIS A 158 0.84 3.65 4.20
CA HIS A 158 0.24 3.04 3.03
C HIS A 158 0.73 1.60 2.92
N VAL A 159 -0.20 0.66 2.96
CA VAL A 159 0.07 -0.77 2.83
C VAL A 159 -1.06 -1.43 2.05
N ASP A 160 -0.69 -2.40 1.25
CA ASP A 160 -1.68 -3.19 0.54
C ASP A 160 -2.01 -4.49 1.28
N ASP A 161 -1.83 -5.64 0.64
CA ASP A 161 -2.33 -6.90 1.17
C ASP A 161 -1.49 -7.51 2.32
N THR A 162 -0.35 -6.93 2.68
CA THR A 162 0.47 -7.46 3.78
C THR A 162 -0.23 -7.34 5.14
N PHE A 163 -0.79 -6.14 5.41
CA PHE A 163 -1.60 -5.90 6.59
C PHE A 163 -2.98 -5.39 6.17
N MET A 164 -4.02 -5.85 6.85
CA MET A 164 -5.39 -5.52 6.55
C MET A 164 -6.08 -4.88 7.75
N SER A 165 -7.11 -4.07 7.48
CA SER A 165 -8.07 -3.63 8.49
C SER A 165 -9.46 -4.23 8.20
N PRO A 166 -10.43 -4.12 9.11
CA PRO A 166 -11.78 -4.60 8.84
C PRO A 166 -12.37 -4.03 7.55
N PRO A 167 -13.12 -4.82 6.75
CA PRO A 167 -13.62 -4.38 5.45
C PRO A 167 -14.75 -3.36 5.54
N SER A 168 -15.29 -3.12 6.72
CA SER A 168 -16.33 -2.10 6.95
C SER A 168 -16.35 -1.64 8.40
N LYS A 169 -16.82 -0.40 8.62
CA LYS A 169 -17.05 0.16 9.97
C LYS A 169 -17.99 -0.67 10.84
N LEU A 170 -18.91 -1.42 10.23
CA LEU A 170 -19.81 -2.29 10.97
C LEU A 170 -19.06 -3.46 11.61
N LEU A 171 -18.04 -3.99 10.92
CA LEU A 171 -17.22 -5.11 11.37
C LEU A 171 -16.04 -4.67 12.26
N GLU A 172 -15.75 -3.36 12.33
CA GLU A 172 -14.71 -2.80 13.22
C GLU A 172 -14.86 -3.23 14.66
N LYS A 173 -16.10 -3.34 15.14
CA LYS A 173 -16.39 -3.77 16.51
C LYS A 173 -16.22 -5.28 16.74
N MET A 174 -16.11 -6.07 15.69
CA MET A 174 -16.07 -7.54 15.75
C MET A 174 -14.73 -8.12 15.32
N LEU A 175 -13.94 -7.39 14.52
CA LEU A 175 -12.67 -7.82 13.99
C LEU A 175 -11.52 -6.98 14.57
N PRO A 176 -10.30 -7.53 14.66
CA PRO A 176 -9.13 -6.75 15.04
C PRO A 176 -8.89 -5.59 14.06
N GLU A 177 -8.40 -4.46 14.55
CA GLU A 177 -8.11 -3.26 13.75
C GLU A 177 -6.97 -3.49 12.76
N VAL A 178 -6.01 -4.37 13.11
CA VAL A 178 -4.95 -4.83 12.22
C VAL A 178 -4.98 -6.36 12.14
N MET A 179 -4.89 -6.89 10.94
CA MET A 179 -4.85 -8.32 10.64
C MET A 179 -3.75 -8.60 9.62
N LEU A 180 -3.15 -9.78 9.68
CA LEU A 180 -2.30 -10.28 8.60
C LEU A 180 -3.17 -10.81 7.47
N HIS A 181 -2.67 -10.77 6.23
CA HIS A 181 -3.41 -11.29 5.08
C HIS A 181 -3.66 -12.81 5.24
N PRO A 182 -4.84 -13.31 4.86
CA PRO A 182 -5.18 -14.74 5.04
C PRO A 182 -4.24 -15.71 4.33
N THR A 183 -3.55 -15.28 3.28
CA THR A 183 -2.59 -16.10 2.54
C THR A 183 -1.16 -15.99 3.05
N THR A 184 -0.85 -15.21 4.09
CA THR A 184 0.51 -15.01 4.62
C THR A 184 1.27 -16.31 4.82
N LYS A 185 0.64 -17.34 5.44
CA LYS A 185 1.28 -18.65 5.63
C LYS A 185 1.67 -19.33 4.30
N LYS A 186 0.87 -19.13 3.25
CA LYS A 186 1.13 -19.74 1.92
C LYS A 186 2.14 -18.91 1.11
N ALA A 187 2.34 -17.68 1.50
CA ALA A 187 3.28 -16.74 0.87
C ALA A 187 4.68 -16.82 1.49
N LEU A 188 4.88 -17.64 2.55
CA LEU A 188 6.21 -17.82 3.13
C LEU A 188 7.17 -18.33 2.06
N GLU A 189 8.36 -17.76 2.03
CA GLU A 189 9.47 -18.25 1.21
C GLU A 189 9.79 -19.71 1.55
N ASP A 190 10.25 -20.47 0.57
CA ASP A 190 10.76 -21.83 0.79
C ASP A 190 12.19 -21.75 1.38
N ALA A 191 12.27 -21.21 2.59
CA ALA A 191 13.50 -20.99 3.31
C ALA A 191 13.35 -21.33 4.81
N PRO A 192 14.39 -21.88 5.45
CA PRO A 192 14.39 -22.08 6.89
C PRO A 192 14.12 -20.75 7.63
N ASN A 193 13.24 -20.76 8.61
CA ASN A 193 12.89 -19.60 9.43
C ASN A 193 12.10 -18.47 8.73
N ALA A 194 11.63 -18.64 7.50
CA ALA A 194 10.86 -17.62 6.78
C ALA A 194 9.70 -17.06 7.63
N GLY A 195 8.94 -17.89 8.31
CA GLY A 195 7.86 -17.46 9.21
C GLY A 195 8.35 -16.65 10.41
N LYS A 196 9.55 -16.97 10.93
CA LYS A 196 10.18 -16.20 12.00
C LYS A 196 10.65 -14.83 11.49
N GLU A 197 11.29 -14.79 10.33
CA GLU A 197 11.74 -13.56 9.69
C GLU A 197 10.59 -12.60 9.43
N TYR A 198 9.47 -13.10 8.90
CA TYR A 198 8.26 -12.30 8.72
C TYR A 198 7.73 -11.74 10.05
N CYS A 199 7.63 -12.58 11.09
CA CYS A 199 7.13 -12.13 12.38
C CYS A 199 8.06 -11.12 13.06
N ASP A 200 9.37 -11.30 12.94
CA ASP A 200 10.34 -10.37 13.52
C ASP A 200 10.36 -9.05 12.76
N TRP A 201 10.32 -9.07 11.43
CA TRP A 201 10.16 -7.89 10.60
C TRP A 201 8.89 -7.11 10.93
N ALA A 202 7.72 -7.78 11.01
CA ALA A 202 6.46 -7.12 11.35
C ALA A 202 6.45 -6.55 12.77
N THR A 203 7.16 -7.21 13.70
CA THR A 203 7.39 -6.69 15.06
C THR A 203 8.25 -5.42 15.03
N GLN A 204 9.30 -5.40 14.20
CA GLN A 204 10.15 -4.22 14.03
C GLN A 204 9.37 -3.04 13.47
N ILE A 205 8.53 -3.26 12.44
CA ILE A 205 7.63 -2.22 11.89
C ILE A 205 6.72 -1.64 12.98
N ALA A 206 6.17 -2.49 13.87
CA ALA A 206 5.32 -2.03 14.96
C ALA A 206 6.05 -1.08 15.91
N HIS A 207 7.33 -1.33 16.19
CA HIS A 207 8.14 -0.52 17.11
C HIS A 207 8.70 0.75 16.46
N ASP A 208 9.09 0.69 15.19
CA ASP A 208 9.78 1.79 14.51
C ASP A 208 8.82 2.90 14.06
N TRP A 209 7.58 2.55 13.65
CA TRP A 209 6.66 3.49 13.03
C TRP A 209 5.49 3.89 13.95
N ASP A 210 5.44 5.17 14.35
CA ASP A 210 4.27 5.74 15.09
C ASP A 210 3.11 6.00 14.12
N VAL A 211 2.45 4.92 13.67
CA VAL A 211 1.35 5.00 12.72
C VAL A 211 0.09 5.53 13.38
N ARG A 212 -0.45 6.61 12.79
CA ARG A 212 -1.72 7.24 13.20
C ARG A 212 -2.82 7.06 12.17
N ASN A 213 -2.44 6.96 10.90
CA ASN A 213 -3.33 6.74 9.80
C ASN A 213 -2.92 5.45 9.09
N PHE A 214 -3.71 4.42 9.25
CA PHE A 214 -3.47 3.11 8.64
C PHE A 214 -4.32 2.97 7.38
N CYS A 215 -3.67 3.07 6.22
CA CYS A 215 -4.27 3.03 4.90
C CYS A 215 -4.00 1.66 4.26
N ALA A 216 -4.83 0.65 4.56
CA ALA A 216 -4.76 -0.67 3.96
C ALA A 216 -5.65 -0.78 2.71
N ALA A 217 -5.29 -1.63 1.72
CA ALA A 217 -5.91 -1.65 0.39
C ALA A 217 -7.43 -1.90 0.39
N HIS A 218 -7.84 -3.07 0.83
CA HIS A 218 -9.21 -3.57 0.67
C HIS A 218 -10.12 -3.34 1.88
N SER A 219 -9.96 -2.18 2.53
CA SER A 219 -10.64 -1.90 3.77
C SER A 219 -10.89 -0.40 3.92
N TYR A 220 -11.22 0.08 5.09
CA TYR A 220 -11.33 1.51 5.32
C TYR A 220 -10.11 2.04 6.09
N LEU A 221 -9.89 3.35 5.99
CA LEU A 221 -8.87 4.06 6.75
C LEU A 221 -9.15 3.93 8.25
N VAL A 222 -8.18 3.41 9.01
CA VAL A 222 -8.22 3.36 10.48
C VAL A 222 -7.35 4.47 11.05
N LYS A 223 -7.86 5.17 12.05
CA LYS A 223 -7.11 6.18 12.79
C LYS A 223 -6.79 5.68 14.18
N PHE A 224 -5.53 5.75 14.55
CA PHE A 224 -5.00 5.32 15.85
C PHE A 224 -4.54 6.51 16.70
N LYS A 225 -4.62 6.34 18.02
CA LYS A 225 -3.86 7.16 18.96
C LYS A 225 -2.44 6.60 19.11
N GLN A 226 -1.60 7.29 19.87
CA GLN A 226 -0.20 6.89 20.09
C GLN A 226 -0.13 5.50 20.73
N GLY A 227 0.67 4.63 20.09
CA GLY A 227 0.87 3.26 20.55
C GLY A 227 -0.23 2.27 20.18
N GLU A 228 -1.44 2.72 19.79
CA GLU A 228 -2.56 1.80 19.48
C GLU A 228 -2.27 0.93 18.24
N PHE A 229 -1.61 1.48 17.22
CA PHE A 229 -1.20 0.68 16.04
C PHE A 229 -0.16 -0.38 16.42
N GLU A 230 0.84 -0.01 17.21
CA GLU A 230 1.85 -0.92 17.73
C GLU A 230 1.19 -2.09 18.46
N GLU A 231 0.30 -1.81 19.43
CA GLU A 231 -0.41 -2.84 20.19
C GLU A 231 -1.25 -3.75 19.27
N ALA A 232 -1.96 -3.17 18.28
CA ALA A 232 -2.80 -3.91 17.35
C ALA A 232 -1.99 -4.83 16.44
N LEU A 233 -0.86 -4.33 15.86
CA LEU A 233 0.01 -5.12 14.99
C LEU A 233 0.71 -6.22 15.77
N LEU A 234 1.29 -5.92 16.95
CA LEU A 234 1.92 -6.92 17.81
C LEU A 234 0.93 -8.03 18.22
N LYS A 235 -0.32 -7.69 18.51
CA LYS A 235 -1.36 -8.67 18.81
C LYS A 235 -1.64 -9.59 17.62
N ALA A 236 -1.71 -9.03 16.41
CA ALA A 236 -1.92 -9.81 15.18
C ALA A 236 -0.73 -10.76 14.91
N VAL A 237 0.50 -10.25 15.01
CA VAL A 237 1.73 -11.02 14.82
C VAL A 237 1.84 -12.15 15.84
N ASN A 238 1.71 -11.85 17.14
CA ASN A 238 1.82 -12.85 18.22
C ASN A 238 0.77 -13.96 18.09
N LYS A 239 -0.43 -13.64 17.63
CA LYS A 239 -1.47 -14.64 17.36
C LYS A 239 -1.10 -15.56 16.19
N ALA A 240 -0.43 -15.03 15.17
CA ALA A 240 -0.06 -15.79 13.96
C ALA A 240 1.26 -16.57 14.13
N ARG A 241 2.21 -16.03 14.90
CA ARG A 241 3.57 -16.54 15.08
C ARG A 241 3.67 -18.06 15.24
N PRO A 242 2.90 -18.76 16.14
CA PRO A 242 3.03 -20.21 16.28
C PRO A 242 2.68 -20.99 15.01
N LYS A 243 1.84 -20.43 14.14
CA LYS A 243 1.43 -21.07 12.88
C LYS A 243 2.39 -20.79 11.73
N LEU A 244 3.10 -19.65 11.77
CA LEU A 244 4.04 -19.24 10.75
C LEU A 244 5.42 -19.85 10.99
N GLU A 245 5.90 -19.87 12.23
CA GLU A 245 7.21 -20.44 12.59
C GLU A 245 7.26 -21.97 12.50
N ASN A 246 6.11 -22.63 12.49
CA ASN A 246 5.99 -24.09 12.30
C ASN A 246 5.42 -24.44 10.90
N ALA A 247 5.63 -23.57 9.90
CA ALA A 247 5.09 -23.75 8.55
C ALA A 247 5.99 -24.63 7.68
#